data_9c7949966cc978537d53d581a57f65ec
#
_entry.id   9c7949966cc978537d53d581a57f65ec
#
_cell.length_a   1.000
_cell.length_b   1.000
_cell.length_c   1.000
_cell.angle_alpha   90.00
_cell.angle_beta   90.00
_cell.angle_gamma   90.00
#
_symmetry.space_group_name_H-M   'P 1'
#
loop_
_entity.id
_entity.type
_entity.pdbx_description
1 polymer ?
#
loop_
_entity_poly.entity_id
_entity_poly.type
_entity_poly.pdbx_seq_one_letter_code
_entity_poly.pdbx_strand_id
1 'polypeptide(L)'
;MFKRKKKRITSGQVIFPVDHPNPPEQHELEAAHALACHFQCNVEFLTPIDDYKRKTADIVMLGKLWEIKCPIGTSKSTIGNQFRVASKQARNIIIDTRRTALEYNTIEKTVLFELKNRPSIKNVILINKLGKIIAFQK
;
A
#
# COMPACT_ATOMS: atom_id res chain seq x y z
N MET A 1 -23.28 -0.06 -33.00
CA MET A 1 -22.85 0.05 -32.27
C MET A 1 -22.58 0.12 -31.33
N PHE A 2 -22.34 0.01 -31.13
CA PHE A 2 -21.88 0.01 -30.25
C PHE A 2 -21.47 -0.01 -29.22
N LYS A 3 -21.33 -0.15 -29.02
CA LYS A 3 -20.81 -0.16 -28.18
C LYS A 3 -20.50 -0.20 -27.10
N ARG A 4 -20.52 -0.35 -27.00
CA ARG A 4 -20.05 -0.42 -26.05
C ARG A 4 -19.85 -0.48 -24.99
N LYS A 5 -19.87 -0.74 -24.90
CA LYS A 5 -19.60 -0.82 -23.94
C LYS A 5 -19.13 -0.94 -23.05
N LYS A 6 -19.05 -1.15 -23.12
CA LYS A 6 -18.38 -1.23 -22.36
C LYS A 6 -18.27 -0.92 -21.46
N LYS A 7 -18.17 -1.05 -21.45
CA LYS A 7 -17.76 -0.78 -20.57
C LYS A 7 -17.75 -0.50 -19.64
N ARG A 8 -18.10 -0.73 -19.60
CA ARG A 8 -17.92 -0.43 -18.49
C ARG A 8 -16.88 -0.59 -17.68
N ILE A 9 -16.12 -0.04 -17.70
CA ILE A 9 -15.09 -0.33 -16.78
C ILE A 9 -15.47 0.23 -15.45
N THR A 10 -15.67 -0.64 -14.50
CA THR A 10 -15.96 -0.22 -13.13
C THR A 10 -14.66 -0.13 -12.37
N SER A 11 -14.60 0.76 -11.38
CA SER A 11 -13.54 0.77 -10.39
C SER A 11 -13.51 -0.58 -9.70
N GLY A 12 -12.35 -1.02 -9.27
CA GLY A 12 -12.22 -2.23 -8.51
C GLY A 12 -12.87 -2.08 -7.13
N GLN A 13 -13.00 -3.19 -6.45
CA GLN A 13 -13.64 -3.24 -5.15
C GLN A 13 -12.61 -3.48 -4.05
N VAL A 14 -12.89 -2.93 -2.88
CA VAL A 14 -12.14 -3.25 -1.66
C VAL A 14 -12.92 -4.35 -0.96
N ILE A 15 -12.26 -5.47 -0.71
CA ILE A 15 -12.89 -6.68 -0.17
C ILE A 15 -12.20 -7.03 1.14
N PHE A 16 -12.98 -7.36 2.17
CA PHE A 16 -12.41 -7.89 3.40
C PHE A 16 -13.35 -8.93 3.99
N PRO A 17 -12.82 -9.90 4.76
CA PRO A 17 -13.63 -10.99 5.31
C PRO A 17 -14.69 -10.46 6.28
N VAL A 18 -15.89 -11.00 6.19
CA VAL A 18 -17.01 -10.60 7.03
C VAL A 18 -16.70 -10.89 8.51
N ASP A 19 -16.02 -11.99 8.78
CA ASP A 19 -15.72 -12.42 10.13
C ASP A 19 -14.34 -11.97 10.61
N HIS A 20 -13.78 -10.94 9.98
CA HIS A 20 -12.44 -10.47 10.35
C HIS A 20 -12.47 -9.95 11.79
N PRO A 21 -11.67 -10.56 12.71
CA PRO A 21 -11.69 -10.15 14.11
C PRO A 21 -11.16 -8.73 14.32
N ASN A 22 -10.26 -8.28 13.45
CA ASN A 22 -9.70 -6.94 13.49
C ASN A 22 -9.91 -6.32 12.13
N PRO A 23 -11.04 -5.65 11.92
CA PRO A 23 -11.29 -5.03 10.61
C PRO A 23 -10.24 -3.98 10.30
N PRO A 24 -9.99 -3.71 9.02
CA PRO A 24 -9.02 -2.69 8.63
C PRO A 24 -9.37 -1.34 9.22
N GLU A 25 -8.35 -0.56 9.56
CA GLU A 25 -8.56 0.77 10.06
C GLU A 25 -8.96 1.71 8.93
N GLN A 26 -9.55 2.85 9.29
CA GLN A 26 -10.07 3.78 8.30
C GLN A 26 -9.01 4.21 7.29
N HIS A 27 -7.80 4.53 7.75
CA HIS A 27 -6.75 4.98 6.84
C HIS A 27 -6.28 3.85 5.91
N GLU A 28 -6.35 2.60 6.36
CA GLU A 28 -6.02 1.46 5.50
C GLU A 28 -7.09 1.29 4.42
N LEU A 29 -8.34 1.46 4.79
CA LEU A 29 -9.44 1.39 3.82
C LEU A 29 -9.33 2.51 2.79
N GLU A 30 -8.97 3.71 3.23
CA GLU A 30 -8.79 4.83 2.31
C GLU A 30 -7.68 4.58 1.31
N ALA A 31 -6.57 4.01 1.78
CA ALA A 31 -5.47 3.65 0.90
C ALA A 31 -5.93 2.59 -0.11
N ALA A 32 -6.64 1.56 0.37
CA ALA A 32 -7.11 0.48 -0.49
C ALA A 32 -8.08 1.02 -1.56
N HIS A 33 -8.98 1.92 -1.18
CA HIS A 33 -9.92 2.51 -2.14
C HIS A 33 -9.19 3.33 -3.21
N ALA A 34 -8.18 4.10 -2.81
CA ALA A 34 -7.39 4.86 -3.77
C ALA A 34 -6.70 3.95 -4.77
N LEU A 35 -6.16 2.83 -4.30
CA LEU A 35 -5.47 1.88 -5.15
C LEU A 35 -6.44 1.14 -6.08
N ALA A 36 -7.58 0.71 -5.54
CA ALA A 36 -8.58 0.01 -6.35
C ALA A 36 -9.09 0.91 -7.47
N CYS A 37 -9.31 2.17 -7.18
CA CYS A 37 -9.77 3.15 -8.16
C CYS A 37 -8.69 3.40 -9.22
N HIS A 38 -7.45 3.61 -8.78
CA HIS A 38 -6.36 3.94 -9.70
C HIS A 38 -6.05 2.79 -10.66
N PHE A 39 -5.92 1.60 -10.13
CA PHE A 39 -5.55 0.43 -10.93
C PHE A 39 -6.75 -0.28 -11.51
N GLN A 40 -7.96 0.12 -11.15
CA GLN A 40 -9.21 -0.52 -11.58
C GLN A 40 -9.16 -2.02 -11.35
N CYS A 41 -8.79 -2.39 -10.13
CA CYS A 41 -8.64 -3.78 -9.72
C CYS A 41 -9.17 -3.97 -8.31
N ASN A 42 -9.38 -5.22 -7.94
CA ASN A 42 -9.80 -5.53 -6.58
C ASN A 42 -8.61 -5.47 -5.63
N VAL A 43 -8.87 -4.96 -4.44
CA VAL A 43 -7.91 -4.95 -3.34
C VAL A 43 -8.54 -5.75 -2.21
N GLU A 44 -7.93 -6.86 -1.88
CA GLU A 44 -8.50 -7.78 -0.90
C GLU A 44 -7.66 -7.81 0.36
N PHE A 45 -8.28 -7.46 1.50
CA PHE A 45 -7.60 -7.56 2.79
C PHE A 45 -7.51 -9.00 3.22
N LEU A 46 -6.35 -9.35 3.75
CA LEU A 46 -6.08 -10.71 4.22
C LEU A 46 -6.41 -10.81 5.70
N THR A 47 -6.83 -12.00 6.11
CA THR A 47 -7.02 -12.29 7.53
C THR A 47 -5.64 -12.48 8.15
N PRO A 48 -5.30 -11.75 9.22
CA PRO A 48 -4.01 -11.92 9.87
C PRO A 48 -3.83 -13.36 10.35
N ILE A 49 -2.61 -13.87 10.18
CA ILE A 49 -2.26 -15.19 10.72
C ILE A 49 -1.91 -14.98 12.19
N ASP A 50 -2.60 -15.70 13.05
CA ASP A 50 -2.37 -15.62 14.50
C ASP A 50 -1.17 -16.49 14.86
N ASP A 51 0.00 -16.06 14.41
CA ASP A 51 1.26 -16.75 14.65
C ASP A 51 2.34 -15.72 14.85
N TYR A 52 2.83 -15.61 16.06
CA TYR A 52 3.82 -14.59 16.40
C TYR A 52 5.13 -14.74 15.62
N LYS A 53 5.39 -15.89 15.03
CA LYS A 53 6.60 -16.11 14.24
C LYS A 53 6.44 -15.72 12.79
N ARG A 54 5.22 -15.49 12.33
CA ARG A 54 4.97 -15.16 10.94
C ARG A 54 4.18 -13.87 10.84
N LYS A 55 4.61 -13.03 9.93
CA LYS A 55 3.88 -11.80 9.63
C LYS A 55 3.15 -11.98 8.32
N THR A 56 1.91 -11.50 8.28
CA THR A 56 1.08 -11.57 7.10
C THR A 56 1.03 -10.19 6.47
N ALA A 57 1.16 -10.13 5.15
CA ALA A 57 0.91 -8.89 4.42
C ALA A 57 -0.54 -8.46 4.61
N ASP A 58 -0.83 -7.20 4.39
CA ASP A 58 -2.18 -6.66 4.61
C ASP A 58 -3.16 -7.03 3.50
N ILE A 59 -2.71 -6.98 2.25
CA ILE A 59 -3.63 -7.11 1.11
C ILE A 59 -3.02 -7.93 -0.02
N VAL A 60 -3.93 -8.43 -0.87
CA VAL A 60 -3.61 -8.96 -2.20
C VAL A 60 -4.09 -7.94 -3.23
N MET A 61 -3.23 -7.58 -4.16
CA MET A 61 -3.57 -6.68 -5.25
C MET A 61 -2.66 -6.99 -6.44
N LEU A 62 -3.26 -7.06 -7.63
CA LEU A 62 -2.51 -7.32 -8.86
C LEU A 62 -1.66 -8.60 -8.78
N GLY A 63 -2.20 -9.62 -8.11
CA GLY A 63 -1.52 -10.90 -7.96
C GLY A 63 -0.34 -10.91 -7.01
N LYS A 64 -0.18 -9.87 -6.19
CA LYS A 64 0.92 -9.74 -5.25
C LYS A 64 0.43 -9.44 -3.86
N LEU A 65 1.26 -9.76 -2.88
CA LEU A 65 0.99 -9.45 -1.47
C LEU A 65 1.66 -8.11 -1.15
N TRP A 66 0.92 -7.24 -0.50
CA TRP A 66 1.39 -5.87 -0.17
C TRP A 66 1.19 -5.58 1.30
N GLU A 67 2.15 -4.86 1.86
CA GLU A 67 2.04 -4.29 3.20
C GLU A 67 1.70 -2.81 3.06
N ILE A 68 0.69 -2.33 3.80
CA ILE A 68 0.28 -0.94 3.77
C ILE A 68 0.84 -0.22 5.00
N LYS A 69 1.52 0.89 4.78
CA LYS A 69 1.99 1.76 5.85
C LYS A 69 1.47 3.17 5.62
N CYS A 70 0.92 3.76 6.67
CA CYS A 70 0.35 5.10 6.62
C CYS A 70 1.01 5.95 7.70
N PRO A 71 2.26 6.36 7.50
CA PRO A 71 3.01 7.07 8.53
C PRO A 71 2.39 8.43 8.87
N ILE A 72 2.53 8.81 10.14
CA ILE A 72 2.05 10.10 10.63
C ILE A 72 3.17 10.94 11.24
N GLY A 73 4.35 10.36 11.41
CA GLY A 73 5.48 11.08 11.99
C GLY A 73 6.01 12.17 11.09
N THR A 74 6.83 13.05 11.66
CA THR A 74 7.38 14.19 10.93
C THR A 74 8.90 14.19 10.88
N SER A 75 9.56 13.22 11.50
CA SER A 75 11.02 13.17 11.49
C SER A 75 11.52 12.51 10.20
N LYS A 76 12.78 12.79 9.87
CA LYS A 76 13.40 12.22 8.68
C LYS A 76 13.46 10.69 8.72
N SER A 77 13.48 10.11 9.93
CA SER A 77 13.55 8.66 10.08
C SER A 77 12.19 7.98 9.97
N THR A 78 11.09 8.73 9.90
CA THR A 78 9.76 8.17 9.88
C THR A 78 9.58 7.15 8.75
N ILE A 79 9.90 7.54 7.53
CA ILE A 79 9.69 6.67 6.37
C ILE A 79 10.63 5.46 6.42
N GLY A 80 11.91 5.70 6.75
CA GLY A 80 12.88 4.60 6.83
C GLY A 80 12.47 3.55 7.87
N ASN A 81 11.92 3.99 9.00
CA ASN A 81 11.44 3.07 10.03
C ASN A 81 10.26 2.24 9.52
N GLN A 82 9.39 2.83 8.72
CA GLN A 82 8.28 2.08 8.12
C GLN A 82 8.81 0.98 7.20
N PHE A 83 9.82 1.27 6.39
CA PHE A 83 10.42 0.26 5.53
C PHE A 83 11.08 -0.84 6.34
N ARG A 84 11.75 -0.50 7.43
CA ARG A 84 12.42 -1.50 8.27
C ARG A 84 11.41 -2.53 8.81
N VAL A 85 10.24 -2.06 9.22
CA VAL A 85 9.20 -2.94 9.73
C VAL A 85 8.51 -3.69 8.60
N ALA A 86 8.11 -2.96 7.56
CA ALA A 86 7.33 -3.53 6.45
C ALA A 86 8.11 -4.61 5.69
N SER A 87 9.43 -4.45 5.54
CA SER A 87 10.24 -5.41 4.80
C SER A 87 10.25 -6.79 5.44
N LYS A 88 9.85 -6.90 6.71
CA LYS A 88 9.71 -8.18 7.38
C LYS A 88 8.39 -8.87 7.07
N GLN A 89 7.46 -8.15 6.48
CA GLN A 89 6.09 -8.63 6.25
C GLN A 89 5.79 -8.90 4.78
N ALA A 90 6.41 -8.14 3.88
CA ALA A 90 6.14 -8.29 2.46
C ALA A 90 7.30 -7.76 1.62
N ARG A 91 7.31 -8.16 0.36
CA ARG A 91 8.28 -7.66 -0.62
C ARG A 91 7.76 -6.44 -1.36
N ASN A 92 6.47 -6.18 -1.25
CA ASN A 92 5.81 -5.09 -1.94
C ASN A 92 5.15 -4.23 -0.90
N ILE A 93 5.44 -2.93 -0.94
CA ILE A 93 5.06 -2.01 0.11
C ILE A 93 4.31 -0.83 -0.46
N ILE A 94 3.23 -0.45 0.20
CA ILE A 94 2.47 0.74 -0.12
C ILE A 94 2.70 1.73 1.00
N ILE A 95 3.16 2.93 0.65
CA ILE A 95 3.37 4.02 1.60
C ILE A 95 2.36 5.12 1.28
N ASP A 96 1.38 5.30 2.14
CA ASP A 96 0.40 6.37 2.00
C ASP A 96 0.85 7.55 2.84
N THR A 97 1.24 8.63 2.19
CA THR A 97 1.84 9.78 2.86
C THR A 97 0.88 10.92 3.11
N ARG A 98 -0.43 10.69 2.94
CA ARG A 98 -1.41 11.76 3.10
C ARG A 98 -1.53 12.25 4.53
N ARG A 99 -1.07 11.45 5.51
CA ARG A 99 -1.18 11.79 6.94
C ARG A 99 0.10 12.35 7.54
N THR A 100 1.22 12.31 6.82
CA THR A 100 2.50 12.84 7.33
C THR A 100 2.71 14.28 6.87
N ALA A 101 3.45 15.06 7.66
CA ALA A 101 3.79 16.43 7.29
C ALA A 101 5.11 16.53 6.51
N LEU A 102 5.77 15.40 6.26
CA LEU A 102 7.03 15.42 5.53
C LEU A 102 6.84 15.90 4.09
N GLU A 103 7.85 16.61 3.58
CA GLU A 103 7.81 17.08 2.20
C GLU A 103 8.03 15.95 1.22
N TYR A 104 7.45 16.09 0.04
CA TYR A 104 7.52 15.04 -0.98
C TYR A 104 8.95 14.68 -1.36
N ASN A 105 9.82 15.68 -1.52
CA ASN A 105 11.22 15.40 -1.89
C ASN A 105 11.93 14.54 -0.85
N THR A 106 11.67 14.78 0.42
CA THR A 106 12.24 13.96 1.50
C THR A 106 11.71 12.53 1.41
N ILE A 107 10.42 12.39 1.19
CA ILE A 107 9.78 11.08 1.09
C ILE A 107 10.34 10.31 -0.12
N GLU A 108 10.39 10.95 -1.27
CA GLU A 108 10.85 10.30 -2.49
C GLU A 108 12.29 9.83 -2.37
N LYS A 109 13.16 10.68 -1.84
CA LYS A 109 14.56 10.31 -1.65
C LYS A 109 14.69 9.11 -0.73
N THR A 110 13.91 9.07 0.34
CA THR A 110 13.95 7.95 1.27
C THR A 110 13.44 6.68 0.62
N VAL A 111 12.34 6.77 -0.14
CA VAL A 111 11.81 5.60 -0.85
C VAL A 111 12.86 5.02 -1.80
N LEU A 112 13.51 5.87 -2.58
CA LEU A 112 14.54 5.43 -3.51
C LEU A 112 15.72 4.81 -2.78
N PHE A 113 16.14 5.42 -1.67
CA PHE A 113 17.22 4.88 -0.85
C PHE A 113 16.89 3.51 -0.31
N GLU A 114 15.69 3.36 0.27
CA GLU A 114 15.27 2.10 0.87
C GLU A 114 15.11 1.01 -0.18
N LEU A 115 14.54 1.35 -1.32
CA LEU A 115 14.37 0.38 -2.40
C LEU A 115 15.74 -0.14 -2.88
N LYS A 116 16.72 0.76 -3.00
CA LYS A 116 18.06 0.39 -3.43
C LYS A 116 18.77 -0.47 -2.38
N ASN A 117 18.60 -0.16 -1.10
CA ASN A 117 19.39 -0.76 -0.03
C ASN A 117 18.72 -1.91 0.71
N ARG A 118 17.49 -2.27 0.34
CA ARG A 118 16.81 -3.43 0.91
C ARG A 118 16.49 -4.43 -0.19
N PRO A 119 17.34 -5.44 -0.37
CA PRO A 119 17.18 -6.38 -1.49
C PRO A 119 15.85 -7.13 -1.50
N SER A 120 15.25 -7.32 -0.31
CA SER A 120 13.99 -8.06 -0.23
C SER A 120 12.80 -7.28 -0.79
N ILE A 121 12.91 -5.95 -0.87
CA ILE A 121 11.81 -5.13 -1.36
C ILE A 121 11.89 -5.03 -2.88
N LYS A 122 10.78 -5.35 -3.55
CA LYS A 122 10.72 -5.40 -5.02
C LYS A 122 9.93 -4.25 -5.62
N ASN A 123 8.81 -3.90 -4.99
CA ASN A 123 7.93 -2.85 -5.50
C ASN A 123 7.50 -1.94 -4.38
N VAL A 124 7.45 -0.64 -4.65
CA VAL A 124 6.91 0.34 -3.72
C VAL A 124 5.89 1.18 -4.47
N ILE A 125 4.74 1.36 -3.86
CA ILE A 125 3.73 2.28 -4.36
C ILE A 125 3.60 3.40 -3.34
N LEU A 126 3.70 4.63 -3.81
CA LEU A 126 3.62 5.82 -3.00
C LEU A 126 2.30 6.53 -3.31
N ILE A 127 1.53 6.84 -2.27
CA ILE A 127 0.37 7.72 -2.42
C ILE A 127 0.80 9.07 -1.86
N ASN A 128 0.85 10.09 -2.72
CA ASN A 128 1.32 11.40 -2.28
C ASN A 128 0.18 12.19 -1.63
N LYS A 129 0.46 13.39 -1.19
CA LYS A 129 -0.50 14.18 -0.43
C LYS A 129 -1.71 14.61 -1.24
N LEU A 130 -1.59 14.62 -2.55
CA LEU A 130 -2.71 14.93 -3.44
C LEU A 130 -3.48 13.68 -3.83
N GLY A 131 -3.09 12.52 -3.29
CA GLY A 131 -3.74 11.26 -3.63
C GLY A 131 -3.24 10.62 -4.91
N LYS A 132 -2.19 11.19 -5.50
CA LYS A 132 -1.61 10.64 -6.72
C LYS A 132 -0.78 9.40 -6.38
N ILE A 133 -0.88 8.39 -7.23
CA ILE A 133 -0.21 7.12 -7.03
C ILE A 133 1.02 7.04 -7.93
N ILE A 134 2.16 6.73 -7.33
CA ILE A 134 3.44 6.68 -8.01
C ILE A 134 4.09 5.33 -7.69
N ALA A 135 4.46 4.60 -8.74
CA ALA A 135 5.04 3.27 -8.58
C ALA A 135 6.54 3.31 -8.78
N PHE A 136 7.26 2.61 -7.91
CA PHE A 136 8.70 2.40 -8.01
C PHE A 136 8.98 0.91 -8.02
N GLN A 137 9.90 0.45 -8.86
CA GLN A 137 10.28 -0.94 -8.88
C GLN A 137 11.75 -1.06 -9.25
N LYS A 138 12.33 -2.20 -8.87
CA LYS A 138 13.71 -2.47 -9.24
C LYS A 138 13.84 -2.94 -10.66
#